data_5349e06828cd89d2f82a259c2e31c75e
#
_entry.id   5349e06828cd89d2f82a259c2e31c75e
#
_cell.length_a   1.000
_cell.length_b   1.000
_cell.length_c   1.000
_cell.angle_alpha   90.00
_cell.angle_beta   90.00
_cell.angle_gamma   90.00
#
_symmetry.space_group_name_H-M   'P 1'
#
loop_
_entity.id
_entity.type
_entity.pdbx_description
1 polymer ?
#
loop_
_entity_poly.entity_id
_entity_poly.type
_entity_poly.pdbx_seq_one_letter_code
_entity_poly.pdbx_strand_id
1 'polypeptide(L)'
;MRKQLFLVLLALPLFIFGQQKANYDLAARFSPKKLDKMIFSLSVDPHWLKQSNKFWYTYETSEGKQWIIVDPVKNEKKAMFDKDQLAASLTRIIKDPFDAQHLPIDSLKFIKDENWIQFEVKSSIEI
;
A
#
# COMPACT_ATOMS: atom_id res chain seq x y z
N MET A 1 55.56 21.82 33.50
CA MET A 1 54.10 21.63 33.34
C MET A 1 53.54 22.17 32.00
N ARG A 2 53.86 23.37 31.53
CA ARG A 2 53.34 23.91 30.24
C ARG A 2 53.66 23.06 29.00
N LYS A 3 54.86 22.45 28.93
CA LYS A 3 55.29 21.62 27.78
C LYS A 3 54.55 20.28 27.72
N GLN A 4 54.20 19.69 28.85
CA GLN A 4 53.45 18.44 28.91
C GLN A 4 51.97 18.63 28.55
N LEU A 5 51.39 19.79 28.89
CA LEU A 5 50.03 20.15 28.51
C LEU A 5 49.88 20.28 26.99
N PHE A 6 50.89 20.82 26.30
CA PHE A 6 50.92 20.95 24.86
C PHE A 6 50.99 19.60 24.13
N LEU A 7 51.68 18.62 24.71
CA LEU A 7 51.83 17.28 24.14
C LEU A 7 50.52 16.48 24.25
N VAL A 8 49.77 16.65 25.33
CA VAL A 8 48.43 16.05 25.51
C VAL A 8 47.43 16.66 24.56
N LEU A 9 47.48 17.96 24.31
CA LEU A 9 46.57 18.65 23.37
C LEU A 9 46.82 18.23 21.91
N LEU A 10 48.07 17.89 21.54
CA LEU A 10 48.43 17.44 20.20
C LEU A 10 48.01 15.98 19.94
N ALA A 11 47.83 15.17 20.99
CA ALA A 11 47.44 13.77 20.90
C ALA A 11 45.89 13.57 20.81
N LEU A 12 45.09 14.59 21.17
CA LEU A 12 43.63 14.54 21.13
C LEU A 12 43.04 14.21 19.75
N PRO A 13 43.56 14.70 18.61
CA PRO A 13 42.98 14.39 17.29
C PRO A 13 43.23 12.94 16.84
N LEU A 14 44.07 12.16 17.50
CA LEU A 14 44.35 10.78 17.13
C LEU A 14 43.24 9.80 17.54
N PHE A 15 42.29 10.23 18.37
CA PHE A 15 41.14 9.40 18.80
C PHE A 15 39.86 9.61 17.98
N ILE A 16 39.89 10.43 16.93
CA ILE A 16 38.71 10.74 16.11
C ILE A 16 38.49 9.71 14.98
N PHE A 17 39.14 8.60 14.95
CA PHE A 17 38.95 7.54 13.95
C PHE A 17 37.74 6.63 14.23
N GLY A 18 36.82 7.06 15.07
CA GLY A 18 35.58 6.33 15.38
C GLY A 18 34.40 6.59 14.43
N GLN A 19 34.59 7.23 13.28
CA GLN A 19 33.52 7.30 12.29
C GLN A 19 33.37 5.92 11.65
N GLN A 20 32.36 5.19 12.09
CA GLN A 20 31.94 3.97 11.39
C GLN A 20 31.72 4.32 9.91
N LYS A 21 32.43 3.60 9.05
CA LYS A 21 32.26 3.73 7.60
C LYS A 21 30.78 3.64 7.29
N ALA A 22 30.22 4.70 6.70
CA ALA A 22 28.80 4.74 6.39
C ALA A 22 28.42 3.50 5.55
N ASN A 23 27.39 2.77 5.98
CA ASN A 23 26.95 1.58 5.28
C ASN A 23 26.05 1.98 4.11
N TYR A 24 26.68 2.36 3.01
CA TYR A 24 25.98 2.76 1.77
C TYR A 24 25.17 1.62 1.16
N ASP A 25 25.60 0.35 1.34
CA ASP A 25 24.87 -0.81 0.85
C ASP A 25 23.55 -0.99 1.59
N LEU A 26 23.57 -0.75 2.91
CA LEU A 26 22.34 -0.75 3.70
C LEU A 26 21.44 0.44 3.31
N ALA A 27 22.00 1.63 3.16
CA ALA A 27 21.27 2.82 2.74
C ALA A 27 20.64 2.64 1.34
N ALA A 28 21.33 1.98 0.42
CA ALA A 28 20.82 1.70 -0.93
C ALA A 28 19.58 0.78 -0.94
N ARG A 29 19.33 0.01 0.13
CA ARG A 29 18.11 -0.79 0.28
C ARG A 29 16.88 0.09 0.49
N PHE A 30 17.07 1.30 1.01
CA PHE A 30 16.03 2.31 1.27
C PHE A 30 16.05 3.43 0.23
N SER A 31 16.56 3.18 -0.98
CA SER A 31 16.47 4.15 -2.07
C SER A 31 14.99 4.44 -2.43
N PRO A 32 14.62 5.66 -2.85
CA PRO A 32 13.24 6.03 -3.18
C PRO A 32 12.58 5.00 -4.11
N LYS A 33 13.26 4.58 -5.15
CA LYS A 33 12.77 3.57 -6.11
C LYS A 33 12.44 2.20 -5.48
N LYS A 34 13.11 1.84 -4.38
CA LYS A 34 12.81 0.60 -3.65
C LYS A 34 11.72 0.82 -2.61
N LEU A 35 11.72 1.98 -1.96
CA LEU A 35 10.67 2.37 -1.02
C LEU A 35 9.31 2.42 -1.70
N ASP A 36 9.21 2.98 -2.91
CA ASP A 36 7.97 3.02 -3.69
C ASP A 36 7.36 1.63 -3.94
N LYS A 37 8.21 0.58 -3.98
CA LYS A 37 7.76 -0.81 -4.12
C LYS A 37 7.41 -1.49 -2.79
N MET A 38 7.78 -0.89 -1.67
CA MET A 38 7.56 -1.44 -0.32
C MET A 38 6.45 -0.71 0.42
N ILE A 39 6.12 0.51 -0.01
CA ILE A 39 5.09 1.36 0.59
C ILE A 39 3.92 1.39 -0.37
N PHE A 40 2.81 0.80 0.06
CA PHE A 40 1.58 0.77 -0.72
C PHE A 40 0.68 1.95 -0.35
N SER A 41 -0.46 1.73 0.28
CA SER A 41 -1.38 2.82 0.63
C SER A 41 -0.94 3.56 1.89
N LEU A 42 -0.48 4.81 1.75
CA LEU A 42 -0.15 5.69 2.87
C LEU A 42 -1.36 6.44 3.45
N SER A 43 -2.44 6.49 2.67
CA SER A 43 -3.69 7.15 3.05
C SER A 43 -4.87 6.29 2.62
N VAL A 44 -5.98 6.49 3.31
CA VAL A 44 -7.26 5.87 2.98
C VAL A 44 -8.23 6.97 2.60
N ASP A 45 -8.89 6.82 1.44
CA ASP A 45 -9.96 7.69 0.99
C ASP A 45 -11.31 7.01 1.22
N PRO A 46 -12.06 7.37 2.27
CA PRO A 46 -13.33 6.74 2.61
C PRO A 46 -14.46 7.26 1.74
N HIS A 47 -15.16 6.36 1.06
CA HIS A 47 -16.37 6.63 0.30
C HIS A 47 -17.60 6.29 1.14
N TRP A 48 -18.25 7.30 1.69
CA TRP A 48 -19.45 7.13 2.52
C TRP A 48 -20.66 6.73 1.68
N LEU A 49 -21.42 5.79 2.19
CA LEU A 49 -22.69 5.41 1.60
C LEU A 49 -23.77 6.44 1.97
N LYS A 50 -24.74 6.64 1.11
CA LYS A 50 -25.73 7.74 1.25
C LYS A 50 -26.88 7.40 2.19
N GLN A 51 -27.21 6.12 2.33
CA GLN A 51 -28.40 5.68 3.07
C GLN A 51 -28.03 4.98 4.38
N SER A 52 -26.76 4.70 4.60
CA SER A 52 -26.26 4.04 5.82
C SER A 52 -25.01 4.75 6.36
N ASN A 53 -24.68 4.46 7.61
CA ASN A 53 -23.46 4.97 8.23
C ASN A 53 -22.21 4.17 7.83
N LYS A 54 -22.28 3.39 6.74
CA LYS A 54 -21.19 2.61 6.24
C LYS A 54 -20.33 3.42 5.29
N PHE A 55 -19.08 3.01 5.19
CA PHE A 55 -18.16 3.50 4.16
C PHE A 55 -17.33 2.36 3.61
N TRP A 56 -16.79 2.55 2.44
CA TRP A 56 -15.82 1.64 1.86
C TRP A 56 -14.59 2.41 1.42
N TYR A 57 -13.49 1.70 1.27
CA TYR A 57 -12.25 2.23 0.75
C TYR A 57 -11.44 1.15 0.06
N THR A 58 -10.50 1.57 -0.76
CA THR A 58 -9.49 0.69 -1.33
C THR A 58 -8.20 0.79 -0.54
N TYR A 59 -7.54 -0.33 -0.40
CA TYR A 59 -6.24 -0.43 0.24
C TYR A 59 -5.34 -1.32 -0.59
N GLU A 60 -4.14 -0.85 -0.93
CA GLU A 60 -3.18 -1.61 -1.72
C GLU A 60 -2.16 -2.28 -0.80
N THR A 61 -1.83 -3.52 -1.09
CA THR A 61 -0.85 -4.34 -0.37
C THR A 61 0.07 -5.04 -1.37
N SER A 62 1.07 -5.77 -0.87
CA SER A 62 1.90 -6.65 -1.70
C SER A 62 1.07 -7.75 -2.42
N GLU A 63 -0.12 -8.04 -1.93
CA GLU A 63 -1.07 -9.01 -2.50
C GLU A 63 -2.11 -8.35 -3.41
N GLY A 64 -1.83 -7.12 -3.85
CA GLY A 64 -2.71 -6.34 -4.71
C GLY A 64 -3.77 -5.53 -3.96
N LYS A 65 -4.68 -4.98 -4.73
CA LYS A 65 -5.73 -4.08 -4.27
C LYS A 65 -6.82 -4.83 -3.48
N GLN A 66 -7.21 -4.27 -2.36
CA GLN A 66 -8.30 -4.75 -1.51
C GLN A 66 -9.43 -3.72 -1.49
N TRP A 67 -10.67 -4.19 -1.51
CA TRP A 67 -11.87 -3.38 -1.33
C TRP A 67 -12.51 -3.75 -0.01
N ILE A 68 -12.55 -2.79 0.90
CA ILE A 68 -12.97 -2.98 2.28
C ILE A 68 -14.24 -2.19 2.54
N ILE A 69 -15.23 -2.80 3.15
CA ILE A 69 -16.41 -2.14 3.68
C ILE A 69 -16.39 -2.16 5.20
N VAL A 70 -16.74 -1.01 5.78
CA VAL A 70 -16.78 -0.81 7.24
C VAL A 70 -18.18 -0.40 7.66
N ASP A 71 -18.68 -1.05 8.69
CA ASP A 71 -19.91 -0.67 9.40
C ASP A 71 -19.51 -0.20 10.83
N PRO A 72 -19.40 1.11 11.07
CA PRO A 72 -19.00 1.63 12.38
C PRO A 72 -20.01 1.32 13.49
N VAL A 73 -21.29 1.18 13.13
CA VAL A 73 -22.36 0.90 14.11
C VAL A 73 -22.22 -0.51 14.66
N LYS A 74 -21.86 -1.47 13.77
CA LYS A 74 -21.65 -2.87 14.15
C LYS A 74 -20.22 -3.17 14.55
N ASN A 75 -19.32 -2.19 14.44
CA ASN A 75 -17.87 -2.38 14.58
C ASN A 75 -17.33 -3.52 13.71
N GLU A 76 -17.81 -3.58 12.47
CA GLU A 76 -17.50 -4.63 11.50
C GLU A 76 -16.65 -4.07 10.35
N LYS A 77 -15.59 -4.79 10.01
CA LYS A 77 -14.72 -4.51 8.86
C LYS A 77 -14.52 -5.81 8.10
N LYS A 78 -14.84 -5.81 6.79
CA LYS A 78 -14.71 -7.00 5.96
C LYS A 78 -14.37 -6.67 4.52
N ALA A 79 -13.90 -7.67 3.79
CA ALA A 79 -13.79 -7.57 2.33
C ALA A 79 -15.18 -7.35 1.73
N MET A 80 -15.25 -6.49 0.71
CA MET A 80 -16.51 -6.14 0.05
C MET A 80 -17.03 -7.31 -0.80
N PHE A 81 -16.14 -8.10 -1.37
CA PHE A 81 -16.42 -9.28 -2.17
C PHE A 81 -15.24 -10.25 -2.14
N ASP A 82 -15.49 -11.49 -2.53
CA ASP A 82 -14.46 -12.50 -2.76
C ASP A 82 -13.80 -12.25 -4.12
N LYS A 83 -12.51 -11.92 -4.10
CA LYS A 83 -11.74 -11.58 -5.30
C LYS A 83 -11.55 -12.79 -6.23
N ASP A 84 -11.35 -13.99 -5.65
CA ASP A 84 -11.12 -15.20 -6.43
C ASP A 84 -12.38 -15.61 -7.19
N GLN A 85 -13.52 -15.57 -6.52
CA GLN A 85 -14.82 -15.82 -7.15
C GLN A 85 -15.15 -14.78 -8.22
N LEU A 86 -14.82 -13.52 -7.97
CA LEU A 86 -15.04 -12.45 -8.93
C LEU A 86 -14.15 -12.62 -10.16
N ALA A 87 -12.85 -12.87 -9.98
CA ALA A 87 -11.90 -13.12 -11.07
C ALA A 87 -12.35 -14.31 -11.94
N ALA A 88 -12.73 -15.42 -11.32
CA ALA A 88 -13.25 -16.60 -12.03
C ALA A 88 -14.53 -16.28 -12.82
N SER A 89 -15.42 -15.49 -12.25
CA SER A 89 -16.68 -15.09 -12.93
C SER A 89 -16.42 -14.16 -14.11
N LEU A 90 -15.53 -13.18 -13.94
CA LEU A 90 -15.14 -12.26 -15.02
C LEU A 90 -14.44 -13.01 -16.15
N THR A 91 -13.49 -13.90 -15.83
CA THR A 91 -12.82 -14.75 -16.83
C THR A 91 -13.80 -15.57 -17.65
N ARG A 92 -14.83 -16.13 -17.00
CA ARG A 92 -15.86 -16.92 -17.67
C ARG A 92 -16.75 -16.08 -18.61
N ILE A 93 -17.09 -14.85 -18.19
CA ILE A 93 -18.01 -13.98 -18.93
C ILE A 93 -17.29 -13.28 -20.09
N ILE A 94 -16.13 -12.70 -19.81
CA ILE A 94 -15.38 -11.85 -20.75
C ILE A 94 -14.49 -12.68 -21.67
N LYS A 95 -14.17 -13.91 -21.28
CA LYS A 95 -13.23 -14.81 -21.98
C LYS A 95 -11.77 -14.31 -21.97
N ASP A 96 -11.43 -13.43 -21.02
CA ASP A 96 -10.11 -12.91 -20.77
C ASP A 96 -9.66 -13.37 -19.38
N PRO A 97 -8.44 -13.88 -19.18
CA PRO A 97 -7.98 -14.32 -17.85
C PRO A 97 -7.77 -13.13 -16.92
N PHE A 98 -8.45 -13.14 -15.78
CA PHE A 98 -8.32 -12.14 -14.73
C PHE A 98 -7.57 -12.70 -13.52
N ASP A 99 -6.56 -11.95 -13.08
CA ASP A 99 -5.85 -12.23 -11.84
C ASP A 99 -6.59 -11.60 -10.65
N ALA A 100 -6.89 -12.41 -9.63
CA ALA A 100 -7.58 -11.98 -8.43
C ALA A 100 -6.79 -10.93 -7.61
N GLN A 101 -5.46 -10.91 -7.73
CA GLN A 101 -4.62 -9.92 -7.05
C GLN A 101 -4.66 -8.56 -7.76
N HIS A 102 -4.81 -8.55 -9.08
CA HIS A 102 -4.73 -7.36 -9.93
C HIS A 102 -6.01 -7.13 -10.74
N LEU A 103 -7.16 -7.26 -10.08
CA LEU A 103 -8.46 -7.00 -10.73
C LEU A 103 -8.54 -5.55 -11.24
N PRO A 104 -8.76 -5.35 -12.54
CA PRO A 104 -8.83 -4.02 -13.16
C PRO A 104 -10.22 -3.38 -12.98
N ILE A 105 -10.60 -3.22 -11.71
CA ILE A 105 -11.88 -2.64 -11.32
C ILE A 105 -11.75 -1.13 -11.21
N ASP A 106 -12.59 -0.41 -11.93
CA ASP A 106 -12.77 1.03 -11.88
C ASP A 106 -14.22 1.42 -11.56
N SER A 107 -14.42 2.71 -11.25
CA SER A 107 -15.74 3.34 -11.12
C SER A 107 -16.72 2.59 -10.24
N LEU A 108 -16.24 2.01 -9.14
CA LEU A 108 -17.06 1.24 -8.21
C LEU A 108 -18.05 2.16 -7.49
N LYS A 109 -19.33 1.78 -7.49
CA LYS A 109 -20.41 2.50 -6.80
C LYS A 109 -21.48 1.54 -6.30
N PHE A 110 -22.16 1.94 -5.24
CA PHE A 110 -23.35 1.25 -4.73
C PHE A 110 -24.61 1.75 -5.42
N ILE A 111 -25.51 0.82 -5.74
CA ILE A 111 -26.80 1.07 -6.40
C ILE A 111 -27.91 0.29 -5.69
N LYS A 112 -29.17 0.54 -6.04
CA LYS A 112 -30.35 -0.15 -5.52
C LYS A 112 -30.38 -0.20 -3.98
N ASP A 113 -30.41 0.97 -3.36
CA ASP A 113 -30.45 1.11 -1.90
C ASP A 113 -29.26 0.41 -1.20
N GLU A 114 -28.07 0.53 -1.79
CA GLU A 114 -26.82 -0.02 -1.28
C GLU A 114 -26.75 -1.56 -1.21
N ASN A 115 -27.67 -2.24 -1.88
CA ASN A 115 -27.69 -3.72 -1.92
C ASN A 115 -26.89 -4.30 -3.09
N TRP A 116 -26.52 -3.48 -4.08
CA TRP A 116 -25.79 -3.90 -5.26
C TRP A 116 -24.56 -3.03 -5.49
N ILE A 117 -23.53 -3.65 -6.05
CA ILE A 117 -22.31 -2.97 -6.45
C ILE A 117 -22.24 -2.97 -7.97
N GLN A 118 -22.04 -1.80 -8.55
CA GLN A 118 -21.74 -1.61 -9.96
C GLN A 118 -20.29 -1.16 -10.09
N PHE A 119 -19.56 -1.72 -11.03
CA PHE A 119 -18.18 -1.34 -11.34
C PHE A 119 -17.90 -1.53 -12.82
N GLU A 120 -16.86 -0.90 -13.31
CA GLU A 120 -16.33 -1.06 -14.65
C GLU A 120 -15.10 -1.96 -14.60
N VAL A 121 -14.92 -2.79 -15.62
CA VAL A 121 -13.77 -3.66 -15.77
C VAL A 121 -13.05 -3.29 -17.06
N LYS A 122 -11.76 -2.99 -16.97
CA LYS A 122 -10.92 -2.81 -18.15
C LYS A 122 -10.48 -4.19 -18.63
N SER A 123 -10.86 -4.57 -19.83
CA SER A 123 -10.38 -5.77 -20.52
C SER A 123 -9.23 -5.41 -21.44
N SER A 124 -8.29 -6.34 -21.60
CA SER A 124 -7.22 -6.23 -22.59
C SER A 124 -7.72 -6.54 -24.02
N ILE A 125 -8.92 -7.12 -24.14
CA ILE A 125 -9.55 -7.45 -25.42
C ILE A 125 -10.32 -6.22 -25.90
N GLU A 126 -9.84 -5.59 -26.97
CA GLU A 126 -10.65 -4.65 -27.75
C GLU A 126 -11.74 -5.43 -28.47
N ILE A 127 -13.01 -5.14 -28.16
CA ILE A 127 -14.19 -5.71 -28.83
C ILE A 127 -14.59 -4.80 -29.98
#